data_ac1c61fa196e8be4880797a8be17b1b5
#
_entry.id   ac1c61fa196e8be4880797a8be17b1b5
#
_cell.length_a   1.000
_cell.length_b   1.000
_cell.length_c   1.000
_cell.angle_alpha   90.00
_cell.angle_beta   90.00
_cell.angle_gamma   90.00
#
_symmetry.space_group_name_H-M   'P 1'
#
loop_
_entity.id
_entity.type
_entity.pdbx_description
1 polymer ?
#
loop_
_entity_poly.entity_id
_entity_poly.type
_entity_poly.pdbx_seq_one_letter_code
_entity_poly.pdbx_strand_id
1 'polypeptide(L)'
;MNKITRKILIEKILLLKKDEIDEFYQTAIPDSHVVEKKYKNKFMYSLNYSSTFRKIQSNINTVLNPLLDLNNSAIAYRTGFSYFDFLEPHAKNYHFLRMDISSFFHSLNVDDVKETISQYIDDDVVNTKHNQKLIDVIIKCITYTIPTKFENKNFHDKAILPIGFSTSPIISNISFRKIDILIQKLCVKLNITYTRYADDMLFSSPRNKKIIHSEFFLKEIKILVSLLGLKINNKKTIIKSHTISLNGYIIQNQIRLTGFAGLFSPLSPSEIRLSNKKTVIIDKLLHHILVKKYSNEEILKKLFKQDVRKMMRYGNREKYVKAYSLDQILNKLSGYRSFLLSIISHNTKFKS
;
A
#
# COMPACT_ATOMS: atom_id res chain seq x y z
N MET A 1 -22.29 5.12 16.13
CA MET A 1 -20.88 4.95 15.77
C MET A 1 -20.04 5.77 16.73
N ASN A 2 -19.08 5.19 17.44
CA ASN A 2 -18.20 5.95 18.32
C ASN A 2 -17.32 6.85 17.45
N LYS A 3 -17.35 8.16 17.74
CA LYS A 3 -16.53 9.15 17.04
C LYS A 3 -15.33 9.56 17.90
N ILE A 4 -14.32 10.11 17.26
CA ILE A 4 -13.20 10.74 17.96
C ILE A 4 -13.69 12.08 18.52
N THR A 5 -13.72 12.19 19.85
CA THR A 5 -14.10 13.39 20.58
C THR A 5 -12.87 14.22 20.96
N ARG A 6 -13.07 15.46 21.42
CA ARG A 6 -12.00 16.30 21.99
C ARG A 6 -11.25 15.58 23.13
N LYS A 7 -11.97 14.84 23.96
CA LYS A 7 -11.36 14.05 25.05
C LYS A 7 -10.41 13.00 24.50
N ILE A 8 -10.84 12.23 23.50
CA ILE A 8 -10.01 11.20 22.83
C ILE A 8 -8.80 11.83 22.15
N LEU A 9 -8.97 13.01 21.50
CA LEU A 9 -7.85 13.72 20.90
C LEU A 9 -6.76 14.00 21.92
N ILE A 10 -7.12 14.60 23.06
CA ILE A 10 -6.16 15.01 24.10
C ILE A 10 -5.56 13.80 24.81
N GLU A 11 -6.38 12.88 25.28
CA GLU A 11 -5.98 11.79 26.18
C GLU A 11 -5.36 10.59 25.45
N LYS A 12 -5.65 10.39 24.17
CA LYS A 12 -5.19 9.21 23.44
C LYS A 12 -4.36 9.51 22.19
N ILE A 13 -4.57 10.67 21.56
CA ILE A 13 -3.88 11.01 20.31
C ILE A 13 -2.70 11.92 20.57
N LEU A 14 -2.91 13.10 21.14
CA LEU A 14 -1.86 14.09 21.35
C LEU A 14 -0.91 13.69 22.48
N LEU A 15 -1.44 13.31 23.63
CA LEU A 15 -0.67 12.96 24.82
C LEU A 15 0.36 14.05 25.20
N LEU A 16 -0.01 15.31 25.00
CA LEU A 16 0.76 16.50 25.31
C LEU A 16 0.35 17.07 26.67
N LYS A 17 1.22 17.84 27.31
CA LYS A 17 0.87 18.60 28.51
C LYS A 17 -0.09 19.72 28.15
N LYS A 18 -0.84 20.20 29.13
CA LYS A 18 -1.90 21.20 28.93
C LYS A 18 -1.37 22.51 28.33
N ASP A 19 -0.19 22.94 28.73
CA ASP A 19 0.53 24.11 28.24
C ASP A 19 1.04 23.97 26.81
N GLU A 20 1.38 22.74 26.40
CA GLU A 20 1.87 22.44 25.04
C GLU A 20 0.73 22.33 24.00
N ILE A 21 -0.50 22.07 24.45
CA ILE A 21 -1.64 21.82 23.56
C ILE A 21 -2.02 23.08 22.77
N ASP A 22 -2.05 24.26 23.39
CA ASP A 22 -2.44 25.50 22.73
C ASP A 22 -1.43 25.91 21.67
N GLU A 23 -0.14 25.73 21.93
CA GLU A 23 0.93 25.93 20.94
C GLU A 23 0.82 24.92 19.81
N PHE A 24 0.58 23.65 20.12
CA PHE A 24 0.41 22.59 19.14
C PHE A 24 -0.74 22.87 18.18
N TYR A 25 -1.85 23.44 18.65
CA TYR A 25 -2.99 23.77 17.78
C TYR A 25 -2.64 24.79 16.70
N GLN A 26 -1.63 25.61 16.88
CA GLN A 26 -1.18 26.61 15.91
C GLN A 26 -0.04 26.11 15.01
N THR A 27 0.63 25.02 15.39
CA THR A 27 1.84 24.54 14.72
C THR A 27 1.49 23.52 13.62
N ALA A 28 1.94 23.74 12.38
CA ALA A 28 1.97 22.74 11.32
C ALA A 28 3.19 21.83 11.50
N ILE A 29 3.28 20.74 10.74
CA ILE A 29 4.48 19.88 10.75
C ILE A 29 5.66 20.71 10.23
N PRO A 30 6.69 20.98 11.05
CA PRO A 30 7.85 21.77 10.63
C PRO A 30 8.65 21.05 9.53
N ASP A 31 9.15 21.79 8.56
CA ASP A 31 9.95 21.23 7.47
C ASP A 31 11.20 20.50 7.95
N SER A 32 11.80 20.96 9.07
CA SER A 32 12.94 20.32 9.71
C SER A 32 12.63 18.91 10.24
N HIS A 33 11.33 18.60 10.45
CA HIS A 33 10.87 17.28 10.89
C HIS A 33 10.64 16.31 9.73
N VAL A 34 10.63 16.79 8.48
CA VAL A 34 10.30 15.98 7.30
C VAL A 34 11.54 15.76 6.44
N VAL A 35 11.82 14.51 6.14
CA VAL A 35 12.91 14.12 5.24
C VAL A 35 12.30 13.61 3.94
N GLU A 36 12.59 14.34 2.83
CA GLU A 36 12.26 13.88 1.49
C GLU A 36 13.31 12.86 1.02
N LYS A 37 12.84 11.74 0.48
CA LYS A 37 13.67 10.71 -0.14
C LYS A 37 13.15 10.37 -1.52
N LYS A 38 14.05 10.34 -2.50
CA LYS A 38 13.72 9.92 -3.85
C LYS A 38 14.16 8.49 -4.09
N TYR A 39 13.21 7.63 -4.41
CA TYR A 39 13.48 6.26 -4.80
C TYR A 39 12.98 6.03 -6.23
N LYS A 40 13.92 5.88 -7.17
CA LYS A 40 13.63 5.89 -8.62
C LYS A 40 12.88 7.17 -8.99
N ASN A 41 11.63 7.05 -9.45
CA ASN A 41 10.79 8.17 -9.87
C ASN A 41 9.69 8.51 -8.83
N LYS A 42 9.80 7.96 -7.60
CA LYS A 42 8.83 8.22 -6.52
C LYS A 42 9.51 9.02 -5.41
N PHE A 43 8.81 10.03 -4.93
CA PHE A 43 9.19 10.76 -3.73
C PHE A 43 8.48 10.15 -2.52
N MET A 44 9.20 10.04 -1.41
CA MET A 44 8.72 9.56 -0.12
C MET A 44 9.12 10.57 0.95
N TYR A 45 8.25 10.74 1.93
CA TYR A 45 8.45 11.68 3.03
C TYR A 45 8.39 10.92 4.35
N SER A 46 9.40 11.10 5.19
CA SER A 46 9.43 10.45 6.49
C SER A 46 9.63 11.48 7.60
N LEU A 47 8.88 11.32 8.68
CA LEU A 47 9.11 12.10 9.88
C LEU A 47 10.36 11.63 10.60
N ASN A 48 11.17 12.57 11.10
CA ASN A 48 12.33 12.26 11.94
C ASN A 48 11.91 11.45 13.18
N TYR A 49 12.83 10.66 13.72
CA TYR A 49 12.57 9.84 14.91
C TYR A 49 12.19 10.67 16.13
N SER A 50 12.76 11.88 16.27
CA SER A 50 12.49 12.83 17.35
C SER A 50 11.19 13.62 17.18
N SER A 51 10.50 13.51 16.02
CA SER A 51 9.30 14.28 15.76
C SER A 51 8.12 13.79 16.61
N THR A 52 7.50 14.67 17.37
CA THR A 52 6.26 14.43 18.13
C THR A 52 5.13 13.95 17.19
N PHE A 53 5.06 14.50 15.98
CA PHE A 53 4.07 14.12 14.98
C PHE A 53 4.14 12.63 14.60
N ARG A 54 5.30 12.00 14.66
CA ARG A 54 5.43 10.57 14.41
C ARG A 54 4.65 9.73 15.42
N LYS A 55 4.73 10.09 16.71
CA LYS A 55 3.96 9.43 17.78
C LYS A 55 2.47 9.72 17.63
N ILE A 56 2.12 10.97 17.36
CA ILE A 56 0.73 11.39 17.12
C ILE A 56 0.11 10.60 15.96
N GLN A 57 0.80 10.44 14.82
CA GLN A 57 0.30 9.64 13.71
C GLN A 57 0.10 8.16 14.08
N SER A 58 0.98 7.59 14.88
CA SER A 58 0.81 6.22 15.40
C SER A 58 -0.44 6.12 16.29
N ASN A 59 -0.66 7.10 17.14
CA ASN A 59 -1.83 7.16 18.02
C ASN A 59 -3.13 7.37 17.23
N ILE A 60 -3.10 8.22 16.20
CA ILE A 60 -4.24 8.38 15.25
C ILE A 60 -4.61 7.03 14.64
N ASN A 61 -3.63 6.27 14.15
CA ASN A 61 -3.88 4.94 13.59
C ASN A 61 -4.52 4.00 14.61
N THR A 62 -4.03 3.99 15.84
CA THR A 62 -4.55 3.13 16.91
C THR A 62 -6.01 3.45 17.24
N VAL A 63 -6.36 4.74 17.27
CA VAL A 63 -7.72 5.19 17.59
C VAL A 63 -8.66 5.10 16.42
N LEU A 64 -8.20 5.47 15.22
CA LEU A 64 -9.05 5.54 14.03
C LEU A 64 -9.32 4.17 13.41
N ASN A 65 -8.30 3.29 13.35
CA ASN A 65 -8.41 2.00 12.65
C ASN A 65 -9.62 1.13 13.06
N PRO A 66 -9.93 0.98 14.37
CA PRO A 66 -11.10 0.22 14.81
C PRO A 66 -12.45 0.84 14.41
N LEU A 67 -12.48 2.14 14.09
CA LEU A 67 -13.69 2.86 13.72
C LEU A 67 -14.02 2.77 12.23
N LEU A 68 -13.03 2.43 11.39
CA LEU A 68 -13.17 2.46 9.95
C LEU A 68 -13.95 1.25 9.42
N ASP A 69 -14.98 1.53 8.64
CA ASP A 69 -15.68 0.54 7.83
C ASP A 69 -15.08 0.51 6.42
N LEU A 70 -14.12 -0.39 6.21
CA LEU A 70 -13.42 -0.55 4.92
C LEU A 70 -14.19 -1.50 4.00
N ASN A 71 -14.17 -1.22 2.68
CA ASN A 71 -14.74 -2.13 1.69
C ASN A 71 -13.96 -3.46 1.66
N ASN A 72 -14.67 -4.58 1.48
CA ASN A 72 -14.05 -5.92 1.46
C ASN A 72 -13.08 -6.14 0.29
N SER A 73 -13.20 -5.37 -0.78
CA SER A 73 -12.25 -5.43 -1.90
C SER A 73 -10.90 -4.76 -1.59
N ALA A 74 -10.84 -3.86 -0.59
CA ALA A 74 -9.62 -3.19 -0.17
C ALA A 74 -8.86 -4.08 0.81
N ILE A 75 -7.79 -4.70 0.37
CA ILE A 75 -7.03 -5.72 1.12
C ILE A 75 -5.83 -5.11 1.86
N ALA A 76 -5.08 -4.21 1.22
CA ALA A 76 -3.88 -3.63 1.79
C ALA A 76 -4.16 -2.89 3.11
N TYR A 77 -3.16 -2.87 4.00
CA TYR A 77 -3.16 -2.10 5.25
C TYR A 77 -4.26 -2.48 6.26
N ARG A 78 -4.75 -3.70 6.17
CA ARG A 78 -5.74 -4.26 7.11
C ARG A 78 -5.09 -5.33 7.97
N THR A 79 -5.36 -5.29 9.27
CA THR A 79 -4.90 -6.33 10.20
C THR A 79 -5.52 -7.68 9.84
N GLY A 80 -4.73 -8.73 9.82
CA GLY A 80 -5.16 -10.09 9.49
C GLY A 80 -5.23 -10.39 7.98
N PHE A 81 -5.02 -9.40 7.11
CA PHE A 81 -4.97 -9.58 5.66
C PHE A 81 -3.54 -9.58 5.14
N SER A 82 -3.28 -10.39 4.14
CA SER A 82 -2.00 -10.54 3.46
C SER A 82 -2.11 -10.25 1.97
N TYR A 83 -1.00 -10.28 1.26
CA TYR A 83 -1.03 -10.18 -0.21
C TYR A 83 -1.71 -11.39 -0.87
N PHE A 84 -1.84 -12.51 -0.17
CA PHE A 84 -2.61 -13.67 -0.65
C PHE A 84 -4.09 -13.38 -0.76
N ASP A 85 -4.66 -12.70 0.23
CA ASP A 85 -6.09 -12.33 0.21
C ASP A 85 -6.45 -11.41 -0.96
N PHE A 86 -5.45 -10.68 -1.50
CA PHE A 86 -5.60 -9.93 -2.75
C PHE A 86 -5.63 -10.84 -3.98
N LEU A 87 -4.91 -11.97 -3.98
CA LEU A 87 -4.76 -12.87 -5.12
C LEU A 87 -5.76 -14.02 -5.13
N GLU A 88 -6.08 -14.57 -3.97
CA GLU A 88 -6.86 -15.80 -3.79
C GLU A 88 -8.23 -15.75 -4.49
N PRO A 89 -9.03 -14.68 -4.41
CA PRO A 89 -10.33 -14.61 -5.09
C PRO A 89 -10.24 -14.77 -6.60
N HIS A 90 -9.06 -14.49 -7.18
CA HIS A 90 -8.79 -14.56 -8.62
C HIS A 90 -8.28 -15.91 -9.11
N ALA A 91 -7.95 -16.82 -8.20
CA ALA A 91 -7.26 -18.08 -8.53
C ALA A 91 -8.01 -18.93 -9.56
N LYS A 92 -9.36 -18.97 -9.49
CA LYS A 92 -10.19 -19.77 -10.39
C LYS A 92 -10.57 -19.09 -11.71
N ASN A 93 -10.18 -17.81 -11.89
CA ASN A 93 -10.54 -17.03 -13.07
C ASN A 93 -9.49 -17.18 -14.18
N TYR A 94 -9.88 -16.89 -15.41
CA TYR A 94 -9.06 -17.10 -16.61
C TYR A 94 -8.55 -15.80 -17.23
N HIS A 95 -9.37 -14.76 -17.28
CA HIS A 95 -9.00 -13.45 -17.80
C HIS A 95 -8.62 -12.53 -16.64
N PHE A 96 -7.57 -11.76 -16.82
CA PHE A 96 -7.02 -10.85 -15.80
C PHE A 96 -6.81 -9.46 -16.38
N LEU A 97 -7.11 -8.45 -15.59
CA LEU A 97 -6.80 -7.06 -15.83
C LEU A 97 -6.22 -6.47 -14.54
N ARG A 98 -4.99 -5.95 -14.60
CA ARG A 98 -4.40 -5.16 -13.53
C ARG A 98 -4.33 -3.71 -13.94
N MET A 99 -4.78 -2.80 -13.08
CA MET A 99 -4.69 -1.35 -13.24
C MET A 99 -4.01 -0.73 -12.03
N ASP A 100 -3.13 0.26 -12.25
CA ASP A 100 -2.37 0.97 -11.20
C ASP A 100 -2.83 2.43 -11.17
N ILE A 101 -3.06 2.98 -9.99
CA ILE A 101 -3.44 4.38 -9.82
C ILE A 101 -2.18 5.22 -9.73
N SER A 102 -2.07 6.25 -10.58
CA SER A 102 -0.90 7.14 -10.61
C SER A 102 -0.81 7.96 -9.34
N SER A 103 0.35 7.97 -8.68
CA SER A 103 0.65 8.81 -7.49
C SER A 103 -0.44 8.76 -6.42
N PHE A 104 -1.07 7.59 -6.20
CA PHE A 104 -2.29 7.38 -5.43
C PHE A 104 -2.39 8.27 -4.18
N PHE A 105 -1.43 8.16 -3.26
CA PHE A 105 -1.43 8.91 -2.01
C PHE A 105 -1.37 10.42 -2.23
N HIS A 106 -0.41 10.89 -3.03
CA HIS A 106 -0.17 12.31 -3.24
C HIS A 106 -1.27 12.99 -4.07
N SER A 107 -2.04 12.22 -4.86
CA SER A 107 -3.08 12.75 -5.74
C SER A 107 -4.47 12.76 -5.10
N LEU A 108 -4.61 12.22 -3.88
CA LEU A 108 -5.85 12.37 -3.11
C LEU A 108 -6.02 13.83 -2.70
N ASN A 109 -7.18 14.41 -3.03
CA ASN A 109 -7.51 15.78 -2.61
C ASN A 109 -7.69 15.80 -1.08
N VAL A 110 -7.03 16.75 -0.41
CA VAL A 110 -7.08 16.87 1.05
C VAL A 110 -8.48 17.25 1.54
N ASP A 111 -9.25 18.01 0.76
CA ASP A 111 -10.62 18.36 1.12
C ASP A 111 -11.54 17.13 1.08
N ASP A 112 -11.40 16.26 0.07
CA ASP A 112 -12.12 14.97 0.00
C ASP A 112 -11.72 14.04 1.15
N VAL A 113 -10.44 14.03 1.51
CA VAL A 113 -9.92 13.31 2.69
C VAL A 113 -10.56 13.85 3.96
N LYS A 114 -10.60 15.18 4.12
CA LYS A 114 -11.22 15.85 5.27
C LYS A 114 -12.71 15.52 5.39
N GLU A 115 -13.46 15.62 4.28
CA GLU A 115 -14.88 15.24 4.23
C GLU A 115 -15.09 13.78 4.65
N THR A 116 -14.28 12.87 4.12
CA THR A 116 -14.38 11.44 4.43
C THR A 116 -14.11 11.16 5.90
N ILE A 117 -13.07 11.76 6.47
CA ILE A 117 -12.66 11.52 7.87
C ILE A 117 -13.61 12.20 8.86
N SER A 118 -14.23 13.31 8.49
CA SER A 118 -15.20 14.03 9.36
C SER A 118 -16.34 13.16 9.85
N GLN A 119 -16.68 12.09 9.11
CA GLN A 119 -17.69 11.12 9.51
C GLN A 119 -17.33 10.36 10.80
N TYR A 120 -16.03 10.25 11.11
CA TYR A 120 -15.47 9.54 12.26
C TYR A 120 -15.04 10.46 13.40
N ILE A 121 -15.24 11.77 13.25
CA ILE A 121 -14.76 12.80 14.17
C ILE A 121 -15.96 13.67 14.58
N ASP A 122 -16.02 14.04 15.86
CA ASP A 122 -17.03 14.97 16.35
C ASP A 122 -16.74 16.39 15.83
N ASP A 123 -17.80 17.17 15.60
CA ASP A 123 -17.71 18.56 15.13
C ASP A 123 -17.41 19.53 16.29
N ASP A 124 -16.45 19.16 17.14
CA ASP A 124 -16.03 19.95 18.28
C ASP A 124 -15.05 21.05 17.90
N VAL A 125 -15.21 22.24 18.48
CA VAL A 125 -14.21 23.29 18.46
C VAL A 125 -13.20 23.03 19.57
N VAL A 126 -11.93 22.80 19.21
CA VAL A 126 -10.86 22.51 20.16
C VAL A 126 -10.14 23.75 20.64
N ASN A 127 -10.09 24.80 19.82
CA ASN A 127 -9.53 26.10 20.16
C ASN A 127 -10.52 27.21 19.81
N THR A 128 -11.15 27.78 20.84
CA THR A 128 -12.17 28.83 20.70
C THR A 128 -11.60 30.17 20.21
N LYS A 129 -10.33 30.48 20.57
CA LYS A 129 -9.68 31.72 20.14
C LYS A 129 -9.51 31.81 18.63
N HIS A 130 -9.29 30.66 17.97
CA HIS A 130 -9.04 30.56 16.52
C HIS A 130 -10.16 29.82 15.79
N ASN A 131 -11.28 29.51 16.46
CA ASN A 131 -12.39 28.71 15.91
C ASN A 131 -11.92 27.42 15.19
N GLN A 132 -10.89 26.77 15.75
CA GLN A 132 -10.27 25.60 15.14
C GLN A 132 -11.06 24.34 15.51
N LYS A 133 -11.51 23.61 14.49
CA LYS A 133 -12.24 22.36 14.68
C LYS A 133 -11.29 21.17 14.90
N LEU A 134 -11.81 20.15 15.58
CA LEU A 134 -11.10 18.89 15.82
C LEU A 134 -10.56 18.25 14.53
N ILE A 135 -11.36 18.26 13.47
CA ILE A 135 -10.99 17.74 12.17
C ILE A 135 -9.75 18.44 11.60
N ASP A 136 -9.63 19.77 11.78
CA ASP A 136 -8.50 20.54 11.24
C ASP A 136 -7.18 20.14 11.92
N VAL A 137 -7.24 19.84 13.22
CA VAL A 137 -6.07 19.33 13.95
C VAL A 137 -5.63 17.96 13.43
N ILE A 138 -6.58 17.07 13.18
CA ILE A 138 -6.28 15.75 12.63
C ILE A 138 -5.70 15.87 11.22
N ILE A 139 -6.33 16.66 10.34
CA ILE A 139 -5.86 16.87 8.95
C ILE A 139 -4.43 17.38 8.93
N LYS A 140 -4.08 18.38 9.74
CA LYS A 140 -2.72 18.91 9.77
C LYS A 140 -1.68 17.90 10.32
N CYS A 141 -2.10 16.92 11.12
CA CYS A 141 -1.22 15.85 11.59
C CYS A 141 -0.95 14.78 10.53
N ILE A 142 -1.84 14.59 9.55
CA ILE A 142 -1.78 13.52 8.56
C ILE A 142 -1.39 13.98 7.16
N THR A 143 -1.42 15.28 6.90
CA THR A 143 -1.04 15.89 5.61
C THR A 143 0.24 16.71 5.76
N TYR A 144 0.83 17.05 4.61
CA TYR A 144 1.99 17.93 4.57
C TYR A 144 1.99 18.76 3.30
N THR A 145 2.21 20.05 3.43
CA THR A 145 2.38 20.96 2.29
C THR A 145 3.84 20.92 1.84
N ILE A 146 4.07 20.53 0.58
CA ILE A 146 5.42 20.37 0.05
C ILE A 146 6.05 21.74 -0.21
N PRO A 147 7.10 22.14 0.51
CA PRO A 147 7.74 23.42 0.28
C PRO A 147 8.55 23.43 -1.02
N THR A 148 8.73 24.62 -1.60
CA THR A 148 9.47 24.81 -2.87
C THR A 148 10.92 24.38 -2.83
N LYS A 149 11.54 24.28 -1.64
CA LYS A 149 12.91 23.79 -1.44
C LYS A 149 13.09 22.29 -1.69
N PHE A 150 11.98 21.50 -1.77
CA PHE A 150 12.04 20.07 -2.02
C PHE A 150 12.11 19.77 -3.52
N GLU A 151 12.64 18.60 -3.88
CA GLU A 151 12.83 18.21 -5.28
C GLU A 151 11.52 17.87 -6.03
N ASN A 152 10.45 17.53 -5.31
CA ASN A 152 9.18 17.12 -5.90
C ASN A 152 8.36 18.29 -6.44
N LYS A 153 8.80 18.86 -7.55
CA LYS A 153 8.19 20.05 -8.19
C LYS A 153 6.71 19.88 -8.55
N ASN A 154 6.22 18.63 -8.74
CA ASN A 154 4.83 18.38 -9.14
C ASN A 154 3.82 18.71 -8.04
N PHE A 155 4.27 18.81 -6.80
CA PHE A 155 3.42 19.01 -5.63
C PHE A 155 3.84 20.21 -4.78
N HIS A 156 4.71 21.11 -5.29
CA HIS A 156 5.07 22.34 -4.58
C HIS A 156 3.82 23.12 -4.18
N ASP A 157 3.82 23.65 -2.96
CA ASP A 157 2.76 24.44 -2.34
C ASP A 157 1.39 23.74 -2.29
N LYS A 158 1.38 22.41 -2.46
CA LYS A 158 0.19 21.56 -2.33
C LYS A 158 0.24 20.74 -1.06
N ALA A 159 -0.84 20.76 -0.31
CA ALA A 159 -1.06 19.80 0.76
C ALA A 159 -1.35 18.41 0.16
N ILE A 160 -0.62 17.41 0.61
CA ILE A 160 -0.74 16.03 0.14
C ILE A 160 -0.87 15.07 1.32
N LEU A 161 -1.29 13.84 1.01
CA LEU A 161 -1.16 12.69 1.90
C LEU A 161 0.20 12.00 1.60
N PRO A 162 1.26 12.19 2.42
CA PRO A 162 2.61 11.81 2.01
C PRO A 162 2.84 10.30 2.02
N ILE A 163 3.47 9.76 0.97
CA ILE A 163 4.03 8.40 1.02
C ILE A 163 5.13 8.37 2.08
N GLY A 164 4.96 7.53 3.11
CA GLY A 164 5.92 7.38 4.21
C GLY A 164 5.41 7.91 5.55
N PHE A 165 4.34 8.68 5.58
CA PHE A 165 3.60 8.93 6.82
C PHE A 165 2.83 7.67 7.23
N SER A 166 2.84 7.35 8.52
CA SER A 166 2.23 6.10 9.02
C SER A 166 0.70 6.09 8.88
N THR A 167 0.07 7.25 8.79
CA THR A 167 -1.38 7.41 8.61
C THR A 167 -1.84 7.29 7.16
N SER A 168 -0.99 7.63 6.19
CA SER A 168 -1.35 7.67 4.77
C SER A 168 -1.96 6.36 4.24
N PRO A 169 -1.47 5.18 4.63
CA PRO A 169 -2.04 3.91 4.17
C PRO A 169 -3.52 3.74 4.51
N ILE A 170 -3.90 3.95 5.76
CA ILE A 170 -5.27 3.73 6.21
C ILE A 170 -6.21 4.84 5.74
N ILE A 171 -5.72 6.09 5.73
CA ILE A 171 -6.49 7.24 5.25
C ILE A 171 -6.80 7.06 3.75
N SER A 172 -5.84 6.62 2.94
CA SER A 172 -6.07 6.38 1.52
C SER A 172 -7.11 5.27 1.26
N ASN A 173 -7.14 4.24 2.09
CA ASN A 173 -8.13 3.19 1.97
C ASN A 173 -9.54 3.68 2.22
N ILE A 174 -9.76 4.46 3.29
CA ILE A 174 -11.08 4.97 3.60
C ILE A 174 -11.53 6.04 2.60
N SER A 175 -10.63 6.88 2.13
CA SER A 175 -10.93 7.89 1.10
C SER A 175 -11.37 7.26 -0.23
N PHE A 176 -10.82 6.10 -0.58
CA PHE A 176 -11.19 5.39 -1.81
C PHE A 176 -12.42 4.48 -1.65
N ARG A 177 -12.98 4.34 -0.45
CA ARG A 177 -14.08 3.41 -0.14
C ARG A 177 -15.32 3.60 -1.04
N LYS A 178 -15.72 4.84 -1.30
CA LYS A 178 -16.87 5.13 -2.19
C LYS A 178 -16.64 4.55 -3.59
N ILE A 179 -15.43 4.68 -4.11
CA ILE A 179 -15.07 4.15 -5.43
C ILE A 179 -15.01 2.63 -5.41
N ASP A 180 -14.43 2.03 -4.37
CA ASP A 180 -14.44 0.56 -4.20
C ASP A 180 -15.86 -0.01 -4.26
N ILE A 181 -16.82 0.65 -3.59
CA ILE A 181 -18.23 0.22 -3.59
C ILE A 181 -18.83 0.31 -5.00
N LEU A 182 -18.57 1.39 -5.74
CA LEU A 182 -19.08 1.55 -7.10
C LEU A 182 -18.47 0.52 -8.05
N ILE A 183 -17.16 0.33 -7.99
CA ILE A 183 -16.45 -0.68 -8.78
C ILE A 183 -16.98 -2.08 -8.44
N GLN A 184 -17.15 -2.40 -7.16
CA GLN A 184 -17.64 -3.70 -6.72
C GLN A 184 -19.07 -3.95 -7.24
N LYS A 185 -19.95 -2.96 -7.19
CA LYS A 185 -21.32 -3.07 -7.74
C LYS A 185 -21.30 -3.35 -9.24
N LEU A 186 -20.46 -2.66 -10.00
CA LEU A 186 -20.26 -2.90 -11.43
C LEU A 186 -19.73 -4.32 -11.68
N CYS A 187 -18.72 -4.75 -10.93
CA CYS A 187 -18.09 -6.06 -11.05
C CYS A 187 -19.08 -7.20 -10.75
N VAL A 188 -19.89 -7.08 -9.70
CA VAL A 188 -20.92 -8.07 -9.34
C VAL A 188 -21.92 -8.25 -10.50
N LYS A 189 -22.44 -7.14 -11.08
CA LYS A 189 -23.36 -7.20 -12.22
C LYS A 189 -22.77 -7.92 -13.44
N LEU A 190 -21.46 -7.78 -13.64
CA LEU A 190 -20.76 -8.38 -14.78
C LEU A 190 -20.13 -9.75 -14.47
N ASN A 191 -20.31 -10.27 -13.26
CA ASN A 191 -19.65 -11.49 -12.76
C ASN A 191 -18.12 -11.41 -12.89
N ILE A 192 -17.55 -10.31 -12.39
CA ILE A 192 -16.13 -10.03 -12.35
C ILE A 192 -15.70 -10.03 -10.87
N THR A 193 -14.58 -10.66 -10.58
CA THR A 193 -13.92 -10.59 -9.28
C THR A 193 -13.06 -9.32 -9.22
N TYR A 194 -13.17 -8.56 -8.15
CA TYR A 194 -12.41 -7.35 -7.90
C TYR A 194 -11.77 -7.35 -6.53
N THR A 195 -10.47 -7.07 -6.46
CA THR A 195 -9.76 -6.72 -5.23
C THR A 195 -8.80 -5.56 -5.48
N ARG A 196 -8.43 -4.85 -4.42
CA ARG A 196 -7.46 -3.75 -4.46
C ARG A 196 -6.40 -3.88 -3.38
N TYR A 197 -5.14 -3.73 -3.77
CA TYR A 197 -4.00 -3.64 -2.87
C TYR A 197 -3.31 -2.29 -3.03
N ALA A 198 -3.66 -1.32 -2.18
CA ALA A 198 -3.25 0.09 -2.28
C ALA A 198 -3.63 0.73 -3.65
N ASP A 199 -2.63 1.06 -4.47
CA ASP A 199 -2.76 1.60 -5.82
C ASP A 199 -3.02 0.53 -6.90
N ASP A 200 -2.80 -0.75 -6.58
CA ASP A 200 -3.01 -1.88 -7.49
C ASP A 200 -4.45 -2.40 -7.44
N MET A 201 -5.19 -2.31 -8.52
CA MET A 201 -6.51 -2.92 -8.71
C MET A 201 -6.40 -4.17 -9.57
N LEU A 202 -6.94 -5.28 -9.12
CA LEU A 202 -6.98 -6.53 -9.85
C LEU A 202 -8.42 -6.93 -10.16
N PHE A 203 -8.67 -7.20 -11.43
CA PHE A 203 -9.95 -7.71 -11.93
C PHE A 203 -9.71 -9.04 -12.60
N SER A 204 -10.66 -9.96 -12.44
CA SER A 204 -10.62 -11.22 -13.17
C SER A 204 -12.01 -11.75 -13.47
N SER A 205 -12.12 -12.56 -14.52
CA SER A 205 -13.38 -13.17 -14.95
C SER A 205 -13.17 -14.60 -15.45
N PRO A 206 -14.25 -15.43 -15.45
CA PRO A 206 -14.23 -16.76 -16.01
C PRO A 206 -13.85 -16.79 -17.51
N ARG A 207 -13.45 -17.96 -18.00
CA ARG A 207 -12.99 -18.15 -19.40
C ARG A 207 -14.01 -17.71 -20.46
N ASN A 208 -15.29 -17.89 -20.19
CA ASN A 208 -16.38 -17.52 -21.12
C ASN A 208 -16.75 -16.03 -21.08
N LYS A 209 -16.11 -15.23 -20.22
CA LYS A 209 -16.43 -13.80 -20.01
C LYS A 209 -15.19 -12.92 -20.17
N LYS A 210 -14.94 -12.46 -21.40
CA LYS A 210 -13.77 -11.63 -21.74
C LYS A 210 -14.01 -10.12 -21.59
N ILE A 211 -15.14 -9.71 -21.00
CA ILE A 211 -15.57 -8.30 -20.88
C ILE A 211 -14.54 -7.40 -20.21
N ILE A 212 -13.74 -7.92 -19.25
CA ILE A 212 -12.70 -7.13 -18.56
C ILE A 212 -11.59 -6.64 -19.49
N HIS A 213 -11.46 -7.20 -20.70
CA HIS A 213 -10.51 -6.77 -21.72
C HIS A 213 -11.11 -5.77 -22.72
N SER A 214 -12.42 -5.45 -22.60
CA SER A 214 -13.08 -4.49 -23.49
C SER A 214 -12.70 -3.06 -23.16
N GLU A 215 -12.68 -2.20 -24.18
CA GLU A 215 -12.49 -0.75 -23.98
C GLU A 215 -13.59 -0.15 -23.11
N PHE A 216 -14.81 -0.66 -23.21
CA PHE A 216 -15.93 -0.24 -22.36
C PHE A 216 -15.58 -0.42 -20.88
N PHE A 217 -15.18 -1.61 -20.43
CA PHE A 217 -14.85 -1.86 -19.03
C PHE A 217 -13.68 -1.01 -18.56
N LEU A 218 -12.63 -0.89 -19.37
CA LEU A 218 -11.47 -0.04 -19.07
C LEU A 218 -11.88 1.43 -18.90
N LYS A 219 -12.78 1.94 -19.75
CA LYS A 219 -13.28 3.31 -19.70
C LYS A 219 -14.12 3.53 -18.43
N GLU A 220 -15.03 2.61 -18.11
CA GLU A 220 -15.86 2.70 -16.90
C GLU A 220 -15.01 2.77 -15.63
N ILE A 221 -14.00 1.90 -15.48
CA ILE A 221 -13.11 1.95 -14.31
C ILE A 221 -12.35 3.29 -14.25
N LYS A 222 -11.87 3.82 -15.39
CA LYS A 222 -11.21 5.13 -15.44
C LYS A 222 -12.14 6.26 -15.01
N ILE A 223 -13.39 6.24 -15.45
CA ILE A 223 -14.41 7.24 -15.07
C ILE A 223 -14.65 7.16 -13.56
N LEU A 224 -14.88 5.97 -12.99
CA LEU A 224 -15.11 5.81 -11.56
C LEU A 224 -13.93 6.32 -10.73
N VAL A 225 -12.69 5.98 -11.12
CA VAL A 225 -11.48 6.46 -10.44
C VAL A 225 -11.33 7.98 -10.55
N SER A 226 -11.74 8.57 -11.69
CA SER A 226 -11.66 10.01 -11.91
C SER A 226 -12.62 10.83 -11.05
N LEU A 227 -13.65 10.22 -10.45
CA LEU A 227 -14.56 10.90 -9.49
C LEU A 227 -13.84 11.44 -8.25
N LEU A 228 -12.65 10.88 -7.91
CA LEU A 228 -11.75 11.41 -6.88
C LEU A 228 -10.56 12.19 -7.46
N GLY A 229 -10.65 12.69 -8.70
CA GLY A 229 -9.54 13.38 -9.37
C GLY A 229 -8.33 12.48 -9.68
N LEU A 230 -8.42 11.17 -9.44
CA LEU A 230 -7.33 10.22 -9.63
C LEU A 230 -7.23 9.75 -11.09
N LYS A 231 -6.03 9.30 -11.47
CA LYS A 231 -5.74 8.85 -12.84
C LYS A 231 -5.14 7.46 -12.87
N ILE A 232 -5.57 6.64 -13.82
CA ILE A 232 -4.98 5.32 -14.07
C ILE A 232 -3.68 5.47 -14.83
N ASN A 233 -2.67 4.71 -14.42
CA ASN A 233 -1.40 4.59 -15.12
C ASN A 233 -1.53 3.60 -16.30
N ASN A 234 -1.79 4.12 -17.49
CA ASN A 234 -1.97 3.28 -18.67
C ASN A 234 -0.72 2.42 -18.99
N LYS A 235 0.50 2.94 -18.70
CA LYS A 235 1.76 2.22 -18.96
C LYS A 235 1.94 0.98 -18.08
N LYS A 236 1.23 0.94 -16.93
CA LYS A 236 1.28 -0.19 -16.00
C LYS A 236 0.03 -1.06 -16.05
N THR A 237 -0.93 -0.73 -16.91
CA THR A 237 -2.11 -1.58 -17.13
C THR A 237 -1.68 -2.87 -17.83
N ILE A 238 -2.06 -4.00 -17.23
CA ILE A 238 -1.71 -5.34 -17.72
C ILE A 238 -2.99 -6.10 -18.02
N ILE A 239 -3.13 -6.54 -19.27
CA ILE A 239 -4.21 -7.40 -19.75
C ILE A 239 -3.62 -8.77 -20.08
N LYS A 240 -4.11 -9.82 -19.43
CA LYS A 240 -3.64 -11.19 -19.63
C LYS A 240 -4.79 -12.18 -19.58
N SER A 241 -4.58 -13.30 -20.27
CA SER A 241 -5.43 -14.49 -20.12
C SER A 241 -4.56 -15.65 -19.65
N HIS A 242 -5.15 -16.58 -18.94
CA HIS A 242 -4.55 -17.80 -18.44
C HIS A 242 -3.54 -17.60 -17.29
N THR A 243 -2.59 -16.69 -17.41
CA THR A 243 -1.52 -16.50 -16.41
C THR A 243 -1.22 -15.02 -16.20
N ILE A 244 -1.15 -14.60 -14.93
CA ILE A 244 -0.70 -13.25 -14.56
C ILE A 244 0.36 -13.32 -13.46
N SER A 245 1.38 -12.45 -13.57
CA SER A 245 2.43 -12.31 -12.56
C SER A 245 2.29 -10.98 -11.82
N LEU A 246 2.22 -11.02 -10.49
CA LEU A 246 1.98 -9.88 -9.61
C LEU A 246 2.93 -9.94 -8.41
N ASN A 247 3.81 -8.95 -8.28
CA ASN A 247 4.76 -8.83 -7.16
C ASN A 247 5.51 -10.11 -6.78
N GLY A 248 5.79 -10.95 -7.79
CA GLY A 248 6.53 -12.21 -7.64
C GLY A 248 5.67 -13.42 -7.28
N TYR A 249 4.35 -13.27 -7.31
CA TYR A 249 3.41 -14.38 -7.38
C TYR A 249 2.91 -14.56 -8.81
N ILE A 250 2.48 -15.76 -9.13
CA ILE A 250 1.85 -16.10 -10.38
C ILE A 250 0.52 -16.75 -10.06
N ILE A 251 -0.55 -16.21 -10.64
CA ILE A 251 -1.84 -16.91 -10.72
C ILE A 251 -1.84 -17.59 -12.08
N GLN A 252 -1.96 -18.91 -12.09
CA GLN A 252 -2.01 -19.72 -13.29
C GLN A 252 -3.28 -20.56 -13.28
N ASN A 253 -4.12 -20.35 -14.27
CA ASN A 253 -5.31 -21.19 -14.44
C ASN A 253 -4.95 -22.46 -15.24
N GLN A 254 -5.80 -23.47 -15.13
CA GLN A 254 -5.59 -24.78 -15.76
C GLN A 254 -5.42 -24.69 -17.28
N ILE A 255 -4.39 -25.33 -17.79
CA ILE A 255 -4.28 -25.67 -19.21
C ILE A 255 -4.97 -27.03 -19.38
N ARG A 256 -6.07 -27.09 -20.14
CA ARG A 256 -6.45 -28.36 -20.74
C ARG A 256 -5.40 -28.67 -21.79
N LEU A 257 -4.62 -29.70 -21.57
CA LEU A 257 -3.84 -30.29 -22.64
C LEU A 257 -4.85 -30.75 -23.72
N THR A 258 -4.73 -30.20 -24.91
CA THR A 258 -5.52 -30.63 -26.09
C THR A 258 -4.88 -31.87 -26.68
N GLY A 259 -5.67 -32.86 -27.09
CA GLY A 259 -5.19 -34.10 -27.67
C GLY A 259 -5.30 -35.31 -26.74
N PHE A 260 -4.81 -36.46 -27.20
CA PHE A 260 -4.91 -37.76 -26.51
C PHE A 260 -4.35 -37.74 -25.10
N ALA A 261 -3.30 -36.96 -24.84
CA ALA A 261 -2.72 -36.74 -23.49
C ALA A 261 -3.66 -35.97 -22.55
N GLY A 262 -4.56 -35.13 -23.05
CA GLY A 262 -5.51 -34.36 -22.27
C GLY A 262 -6.66 -35.20 -21.66
N LEU A 263 -6.92 -36.37 -22.21
CA LEU A 263 -7.97 -37.28 -21.73
C LEU A 263 -7.59 -38.01 -20.42
N PHE A 264 -6.28 -38.16 -20.17
CA PHE A 264 -5.76 -38.90 -19.02
C PHE A 264 -4.97 -38.04 -18.03
N SER A 265 -4.79 -36.75 -18.31
CA SER A 265 -4.13 -35.84 -17.35
C SER A 265 -5.15 -35.33 -16.34
N PRO A 266 -4.93 -35.55 -15.03
CA PRO A 266 -5.72 -34.87 -14.02
C PRO A 266 -5.57 -33.35 -14.23
N LEU A 267 -6.69 -32.63 -14.24
CA LEU A 267 -6.70 -31.17 -14.29
C LEU A 267 -5.84 -30.66 -13.13
N SER A 268 -4.67 -30.09 -13.41
CA SER A 268 -3.91 -29.42 -12.36
C SER A 268 -4.78 -28.31 -11.78
N PRO A 269 -4.93 -28.24 -10.44
CA PRO A 269 -5.74 -27.19 -9.84
C PRO A 269 -5.18 -25.82 -10.21
N SER A 270 -6.06 -24.81 -10.28
CA SER A 270 -5.64 -23.43 -10.42
C SER A 270 -4.71 -23.08 -9.26
N GLU A 271 -3.54 -22.57 -9.58
CA GLU A 271 -2.44 -22.40 -8.61
C GLU A 271 -2.05 -20.94 -8.45
N ILE A 272 -1.86 -20.53 -7.18
CA ILE A 272 -1.06 -19.35 -6.85
C ILE A 272 0.32 -19.86 -6.45
N ARG A 273 1.32 -19.55 -7.25
CA ARG A 273 2.71 -19.99 -7.03
C ARG A 273 3.69 -18.82 -7.05
N LEU A 274 4.90 -19.07 -6.56
CA LEU A 274 5.98 -18.12 -6.70
C LEU A 274 6.46 -18.02 -8.16
N SER A 275 6.87 -16.81 -8.56
CA SER A 275 7.58 -16.67 -9.83
C SER A 275 8.95 -17.31 -9.74
N ASN A 276 9.44 -17.91 -10.84
CA ASN A 276 10.76 -18.53 -10.91
C ASN A 276 11.87 -17.57 -10.47
N LYS A 277 11.74 -16.28 -10.80
CA LYS A 277 12.68 -15.25 -10.36
C LYS A 277 12.76 -15.15 -8.82
N LYS A 278 11.62 -15.24 -8.11
CA LYS A 278 11.62 -15.23 -6.65
C LYS A 278 12.11 -16.54 -6.06
N THR A 279 11.73 -17.66 -6.64
CA THR A 279 12.20 -19.00 -6.22
C THR A 279 13.73 -19.05 -6.26
N VAL A 280 14.34 -18.67 -7.38
CA VAL A 280 15.81 -18.62 -7.51
C VAL A 280 16.47 -17.71 -6.48
N ILE A 281 15.87 -16.56 -6.16
CA ILE A 281 16.43 -15.67 -5.12
C ILE A 281 16.33 -16.33 -3.74
N ILE A 282 15.22 -16.99 -3.44
CA ILE A 282 15.00 -17.68 -2.17
C ILE A 282 15.97 -18.85 -2.00
N ASP A 283 16.14 -19.68 -3.02
CA ASP A 283 17.07 -20.81 -3.03
C ASP A 283 18.51 -20.35 -2.81
N LYS A 284 18.92 -19.30 -3.51
CA LYS A 284 20.25 -18.69 -3.29
C LYS A 284 20.40 -18.16 -1.86
N LEU A 285 19.36 -17.51 -1.34
CA LEU A 285 19.37 -16.97 0.02
C LEU A 285 19.50 -18.08 1.05
N LEU A 286 18.68 -19.13 0.93
CA LEU A 286 18.73 -20.31 1.80
C LEU A 286 20.10 -20.98 1.72
N HIS A 287 20.65 -21.19 0.53
CA HIS A 287 21.98 -21.75 0.35
C HIS A 287 23.06 -20.89 1.05
N HIS A 288 23.00 -19.57 0.91
CA HIS A 288 23.96 -18.67 1.56
C HIS A 288 23.85 -18.65 3.08
N ILE A 289 22.64 -18.75 3.63
CA ILE A 289 22.41 -18.77 5.07
C ILE A 289 22.75 -20.14 5.68
N LEU A 290 22.19 -21.22 5.13
CA LEU A 290 22.24 -22.55 5.74
C LEU A 290 23.52 -23.31 5.42
N VAL A 291 24.00 -23.24 4.18
CA VAL A 291 25.15 -24.01 3.71
C VAL A 291 26.46 -23.22 3.83
N LYS A 292 26.47 -22.00 3.33
CA LYS A 292 27.66 -21.14 3.35
C LYS A 292 27.85 -20.37 4.65
N LYS A 293 26.81 -20.28 5.49
CA LYS A 293 26.83 -19.55 6.78
C LYS A 293 27.34 -18.11 6.65
N TYR A 294 27.05 -17.45 5.52
CA TYR A 294 27.48 -16.10 5.26
C TYR A 294 26.80 -15.10 6.21
N SER A 295 27.58 -14.09 6.63
CA SER A 295 27.03 -12.94 7.33
C SER A 295 26.08 -12.14 6.44
N ASN A 296 25.23 -11.31 7.06
CA ASN A 296 24.31 -10.43 6.32
C ASN A 296 25.06 -9.52 5.32
N GLU A 297 26.27 -9.07 5.66
CA GLU A 297 27.13 -8.25 4.80
C GLU A 297 27.60 -9.00 3.56
N GLU A 298 28.00 -10.25 3.73
CA GLU A 298 28.43 -11.11 2.62
C GLU A 298 27.25 -11.47 1.70
N ILE A 299 26.06 -11.73 2.27
CA ILE A 299 24.83 -11.96 1.49
C ILE A 299 24.48 -10.74 0.66
N LEU A 300 24.62 -9.54 1.25
CA LEU A 300 24.43 -8.28 0.54
C LEU A 300 25.34 -8.13 -0.64
N LYS A 301 26.63 -8.34 -0.42
CA LYS A 301 27.66 -8.20 -1.44
C LYS A 301 27.45 -9.21 -2.57
N LYS A 302 27.19 -10.48 -2.24
CA LYS A 302 27.13 -11.58 -3.22
C LYS A 302 25.79 -11.67 -3.92
N LEU A 303 24.67 -11.59 -3.18
CA LEU A 303 23.33 -11.78 -3.75
C LEU A 303 22.72 -10.50 -4.29
N PHE A 304 22.92 -9.39 -3.58
CA PHE A 304 22.34 -8.10 -3.94
C PHE A 304 23.32 -7.14 -4.61
N LYS A 305 24.57 -7.55 -4.83
CA LYS A 305 25.64 -6.75 -5.45
C LYS A 305 25.86 -5.39 -4.76
N GLN A 306 25.74 -5.35 -3.44
CA GLN A 306 25.88 -4.13 -2.64
C GLN A 306 27.13 -4.18 -1.76
N ASP A 307 27.91 -3.10 -1.78
CA ASP A 307 29.12 -2.99 -0.99
C ASP A 307 28.88 -2.16 0.27
N VAL A 308 28.76 -2.85 1.40
CA VAL A 308 28.49 -2.24 2.72
C VAL A 308 29.59 -1.24 3.12
N ARG A 309 30.85 -1.51 2.77
CA ARG A 309 31.96 -0.59 3.09
C ARG A 309 31.83 0.74 2.35
N LYS A 310 31.35 0.71 1.10
CA LYS A 310 31.03 1.93 0.35
C LYS A 310 29.82 2.64 0.95
N MET A 311 28.83 1.90 1.44
CA MET A 311 27.67 2.46 2.11
C MET A 311 28.05 3.19 3.40
N MET A 312 28.94 2.62 4.23
CA MET A 312 29.40 3.23 5.48
C MET A 312 30.27 4.48 5.23
N ARG A 313 31.11 4.50 4.19
CA ARG A 313 31.95 5.65 3.84
C ARG A 313 31.19 6.85 3.28
N TYR A 314 30.05 6.61 2.66
CA TYR A 314 29.29 7.63 1.93
C TYR A 314 27.87 7.85 2.48
N GLY A 315 27.62 7.43 3.71
CA GLY A 315 26.30 7.27 4.35
C GLY A 315 25.35 8.47 4.35
N ASN A 316 25.81 9.68 3.99
CA ASN A 316 24.96 10.87 3.93
C ASN A 316 24.98 11.58 2.56
N ARG A 317 25.55 11.00 1.51
CA ARG A 317 25.51 11.61 0.18
C ARG A 317 24.39 11.01 -0.65
N GLU A 318 23.48 11.84 -1.15
CA GLU A 318 22.27 11.50 -1.91
C GLU A 318 22.45 10.50 -3.07
N LYS A 319 23.62 10.46 -3.67
CA LYS A 319 23.99 9.48 -4.73
C LYS A 319 23.91 8.02 -4.28
N TYR A 320 23.97 7.74 -2.98
CA TYR A 320 24.01 6.38 -2.41
C TYR A 320 22.75 5.97 -1.66
N VAL A 321 21.72 6.80 -1.60
CA VAL A 321 20.39 6.46 -1.09
C VAL A 321 19.75 5.29 -1.86
N LYS A 322 20.32 4.91 -3.01
CA LYS A 322 19.95 3.69 -3.76
C LYS A 322 20.45 2.40 -3.13
N ALA A 323 21.38 2.47 -2.18
CA ALA A 323 21.89 1.34 -1.45
C ALA A 323 20.98 1.06 -0.24
N TYR A 324 20.58 -0.19 -0.06
CA TYR A 324 19.82 -0.58 1.14
C TYR A 324 20.70 -0.39 2.38
N SER A 325 20.17 0.27 3.43
CA SER A 325 20.81 0.23 4.75
C SER A 325 20.80 -1.19 5.30
N LEU A 326 21.62 -1.49 6.31
CA LEU A 326 21.61 -2.80 6.99
C LEU A 326 20.19 -3.16 7.46
N ASP A 327 19.48 -2.18 8.04
CA ASP A 327 18.09 -2.35 8.48
C ASP A 327 17.12 -2.68 7.34
N GLN A 328 17.27 -2.03 6.18
CA GLN A 328 16.45 -2.34 5.00
C GLN A 328 16.70 -3.74 4.47
N ILE A 329 17.87 -4.31 4.71
CA ILE A 329 18.20 -5.66 4.31
C ILE A 329 17.68 -6.66 5.29
N LEU A 330 17.86 -6.41 6.58
CA LEU A 330 17.25 -7.22 7.63
C LEU A 330 15.72 -7.26 7.44
N ASN A 331 15.11 -6.11 7.13
CA ASN A 331 13.68 -6.03 6.79
C ASN A 331 13.33 -6.80 5.51
N LYS A 332 14.20 -6.81 4.52
CA LYS A 332 13.99 -7.55 3.28
C LYS A 332 14.16 -9.07 3.49
N LEU A 333 15.11 -9.49 4.29
CA LEU A 333 15.27 -10.88 4.72
C LEU A 333 14.08 -11.36 5.56
N SER A 334 13.64 -10.53 6.51
CA SER A 334 12.41 -10.74 7.28
C SER A 334 11.18 -10.82 6.39
N GLY A 335 11.07 -9.95 5.39
CA GLY A 335 10.02 -9.96 4.39
C GLY A 335 10.01 -11.25 3.55
N TYR A 336 11.16 -11.78 3.16
CA TYR A 336 11.24 -13.08 2.45
C TYR A 336 10.85 -14.24 3.38
N ARG A 337 11.25 -14.19 4.64
CA ARG A 337 10.85 -15.21 5.63
C ARG A 337 9.34 -15.18 5.87
N SER A 338 8.74 -14.03 6.09
CA SER A 338 7.30 -13.87 6.25
C SER A 338 6.53 -14.34 5.02
N PHE A 339 7.07 -14.07 3.83
CA PHE A 339 6.54 -14.52 2.57
C PHE A 339 6.54 -16.05 2.43
N LEU A 340 7.63 -16.71 2.81
CA LEU A 340 7.71 -18.17 2.83
C LEU A 340 6.73 -18.79 3.84
N LEU A 341 6.65 -18.22 5.04
CA LEU A 341 5.72 -18.68 6.06
C LEU A 341 4.26 -18.52 5.61
N SER A 342 3.91 -17.45 4.92
CA SER A 342 2.55 -17.26 4.38
C SER A 342 2.20 -18.29 3.32
N ILE A 343 3.17 -18.70 2.47
CA ILE A 343 2.96 -19.78 1.49
C ILE A 343 2.76 -21.12 2.17
N ILE A 344 3.60 -21.43 3.16
CA ILE A 344 3.51 -22.69 3.90
C ILE A 344 2.15 -22.78 4.60
N SER A 345 1.72 -21.71 5.28
CA SER A 345 0.44 -21.69 5.99
C SER A 345 -0.75 -21.78 5.03
N HIS A 346 -0.65 -21.18 3.83
CA HIS A 346 -1.69 -21.28 2.81
C HIS A 346 -1.80 -22.71 2.26
N ASN A 347 -0.67 -23.32 1.93
CA ASN A 347 -0.65 -24.70 1.42
C ASN A 347 -1.08 -25.75 2.45
N THR A 348 -0.91 -25.49 3.74
CA THR A 348 -1.40 -26.38 4.80
C THR A 348 -2.91 -26.30 4.98
N LYS A 349 -3.52 -25.11 4.79
CA LYS A 349 -4.99 -24.94 4.84
C LYS A 349 -5.74 -25.64 3.70
N PHE A 350 -5.08 -25.92 2.57
CA PHE A 350 -5.70 -26.65 1.44
C PHE A 350 -5.47 -28.15 1.46
N LYS A 351 -4.68 -28.68 2.43
CA LYS A 351 -4.46 -30.12 2.61
C LYS A 351 -5.31 -30.72 3.74
N SER A 352 -5.97 -29.88 4.52
CA SER A 352 -6.99 -30.25 5.50
C SER A 352 -8.39 -30.03 4.94
#